data_0c28d296bcdeeae14db5791a6456849c
#
_entry.id   0c28d296bcdeeae14db5791a6456849c
#
_cell.length_a   1.000
_cell.length_b   1.000
_cell.length_c   1.000
_cell.angle_alpha   90.00
_cell.angle_beta   90.00
_cell.angle_gamma   90.00
#
_symmetry.space_group_name_H-M   'P 1'
#
loop_
_entity.id
_entity.type
_entity.pdbx_description
1 polymer ?
#
loop_
_entity_poly.entity_id
_entity_poly.type
_entity_poly.pdbx_seq_one_letter_code
_entity_poly.pdbx_strand_id
1 'polypeptide(L)'
;LHAMEFRAKGRRALPVILGGVLAIFGAMLRFMEFLPCAALMSVLGLRYIWGVLADKGIEKKLAAIVCYALPFAAVLAIAAGLYAYDGAVWSRGEWGTYRRFDDSRIAMSDYGIPAYEEIPETYDSLGLSETAVEVLQSWNFYDPDLFNKETMDAITAARDVAKPAPSLGECLGKLLDTCTVRFFEHQAVYLLLIVFALWLACGEHDLRGWFTFAFELGMFCVFY
;
A
#
# COMPACT_ATOMS: atom_id res chain seq x y z
N LEU A 1 1.86 -4.53 -27.04
CA LEU A 1 2.63 -5.64 -26.50
C LEU A 1 2.23 -6.85 -27.31
N HIS A 2 2.89 -7.07 -28.45
CA HIS A 2 2.86 -8.35 -29.11
C HIS A 2 2.91 -9.39 -28.02
N ALA A 3 1.92 -10.32 -28.06
CA ALA A 3 1.93 -11.50 -27.24
C ALA A 3 3.38 -11.87 -27.08
N MET A 4 3.93 -11.55 -25.91
CA MET A 4 5.33 -11.85 -25.68
C MET A 4 5.45 -13.24 -26.17
N GLU A 5 6.12 -13.40 -27.30
CA GLU A 5 6.32 -14.68 -27.89
C GLU A 5 7.03 -15.48 -26.84
N PHE A 6 6.24 -16.14 -25.99
CA PHE A 6 6.69 -17.18 -25.09
C PHE A 6 7.24 -18.37 -25.90
N ARG A 7 7.55 -18.10 -27.16
CA ARG A 7 8.25 -18.92 -28.12
C ARG A 7 9.73 -18.65 -28.10
N ALA A 8 10.37 -18.71 -26.95
CA ALA A 8 11.81 -18.81 -27.01
C ALA A 8 12.39 -19.31 -25.72
N LYS A 9 12.88 -20.54 -25.81
CA LYS A 9 14.21 -20.97 -25.40
C LYS A 9 14.78 -20.20 -24.19
N GLY A 10 14.79 -20.85 -23.03
CA GLY A 10 15.72 -20.67 -21.88
C GLY A 10 16.20 -19.29 -21.43
N ARG A 11 16.31 -18.35 -22.34
CA ARG A 11 16.82 -17.00 -22.08
C ARG A 11 15.83 -16.03 -21.41
N ARG A 12 14.55 -16.40 -21.29
CA ARG A 12 13.51 -15.52 -20.70
C ARG A 12 13.13 -15.89 -19.27
N ALA A 13 13.62 -16.98 -18.75
CA ALA A 13 13.40 -17.35 -17.36
C ALA A 13 14.11 -16.36 -16.40
N LEU A 14 15.28 -15.87 -16.78
CA LEU A 14 16.08 -14.98 -15.94
C LEU A 14 15.36 -13.68 -15.56
N PRO A 15 14.74 -12.90 -16.49
CA PRO A 15 13.98 -11.72 -16.12
C PRO A 15 12.77 -12.01 -15.23
N VAL A 16 12.09 -13.14 -15.44
CA VAL A 16 10.93 -13.55 -14.60
C VAL A 16 11.40 -13.89 -13.19
N ILE A 17 12.48 -14.65 -13.07
CA ILE A 17 13.07 -15.00 -11.77
C ILE A 17 13.56 -13.75 -11.05
N LEU A 18 14.31 -12.89 -11.75
CA LEU A 18 14.83 -11.66 -11.17
C LEU A 18 13.70 -10.72 -10.72
N GLY A 19 12.68 -10.54 -11.55
CA GLY A 19 11.49 -9.76 -11.21
C GLY A 19 10.75 -10.34 -10.01
N GLY A 20 10.61 -11.66 -9.93
CA GLY A 20 10.01 -12.35 -8.78
C GLY A 20 10.81 -12.14 -7.49
N VAL A 21 12.14 -12.27 -7.56
CA VAL A 21 13.03 -12.03 -6.40
C VAL A 21 12.93 -10.58 -5.93
N LEU A 22 12.94 -9.61 -6.84
CA LEU A 22 12.81 -8.19 -6.49
C LEU A 22 11.42 -7.87 -5.90
N ALA A 23 10.37 -8.50 -6.42
CA ALA A 23 9.01 -8.34 -5.88
C ALA A 23 8.88 -8.91 -4.46
N ILE A 24 9.45 -10.10 -4.20
CA ILE A 24 9.49 -10.69 -2.86
C ILE A 24 10.31 -9.82 -1.91
N PHE A 25 11.47 -9.32 -2.35
CA PHE A 25 12.29 -8.42 -1.55
C PHE A 25 11.53 -7.13 -1.21
N GLY A 26 10.84 -6.53 -2.19
CA GLY A 26 9.99 -5.36 -1.96
C GLY A 26 8.85 -5.63 -0.95
N ALA A 27 8.21 -6.80 -1.06
CA ALA A 27 7.18 -7.24 -0.12
C ALA A 27 7.72 -7.43 1.32
N MET A 28 8.96 -7.90 1.46
CA MET A 28 9.60 -8.02 2.79
C MET A 28 9.93 -6.67 3.41
N LEU A 29 10.23 -5.66 2.61
CA LEU A 29 10.51 -4.31 3.11
C LEU A 29 9.22 -3.59 3.52
N ARG A 30 8.18 -3.64 2.68
CA ARG A 30 6.90 -2.96 2.89
C ARG A 30 5.75 -3.74 2.28
N PHE A 31 5.18 -4.66 3.04
CA PHE A 31 4.13 -5.54 2.54
C PHE A 31 2.86 -4.76 2.13
N MET A 32 2.47 -3.76 2.90
CA MET A 32 1.28 -2.95 2.59
C MET A 32 1.43 -2.15 1.30
N GLU A 33 2.63 -1.66 0.99
CA GLU A 33 2.93 -0.97 -0.27
C GLU A 33 3.05 -1.94 -1.46
N PHE A 34 3.41 -3.19 -1.19
CA PHE A 34 3.45 -4.23 -2.21
C PHE A 34 2.05 -4.60 -2.72
N LEU A 35 1.01 -4.56 -1.87
CA LEU A 35 -0.35 -4.95 -2.25
C LEU A 35 -0.94 -4.09 -3.38
N PRO A 36 -0.89 -2.74 -3.34
CA PRO A 36 -1.31 -1.89 -4.45
C PRO A 36 -0.54 -2.20 -5.74
N CYS A 37 0.78 -2.39 -5.66
CA CYS A 37 1.59 -2.76 -6.82
C CYS A 37 1.15 -4.11 -7.41
N ALA A 38 0.88 -5.11 -6.57
CA ALA A 38 0.38 -6.42 -7.00
C ALA A 38 -1.02 -6.31 -7.64
N ALA A 39 -1.90 -5.45 -7.10
CA ALA A 39 -3.21 -5.18 -7.67
C ALA A 39 -3.10 -4.55 -9.08
N LEU A 40 -2.25 -3.54 -9.25
CA LEU A 40 -1.98 -2.94 -10.56
C LEU A 40 -1.43 -3.98 -11.57
N MET A 41 -0.47 -4.80 -11.15
CA MET A 41 0.09 -5.86 -11.99
C MET A 41 -0.94 -6.93 -12.36
N SER A 42 -1.94 -7.18 -11.49
CA SER A 42 -3.03 -8.13 -11.79
C SER A 42 -3.91 -7.68 -12.96
N VAL A 43 -4.10 -6.36 -13.14
CA VAL A 43 -4.85 -5.80 -14.27
C VAL A 43 -4.16 -6.11 -15.60
N LEU A 44 -2.83 -5.93 -15.65
CA LEU A 44 -2.03 -6.31 -16.81
C LEU A 44 -2.12 -7.81 -17.08
N GLY A 45 -2.16 -8.61 -16.01
CA GLY A 45 -2.39 -10.05 -16.09
C GLY A 45 -3.74 -10.42 -16.68
N LEU A 46 -4.81 -9.79 -16.24
CA LEU A 46 -6.15 -9.99 -16.77
C LEU A 46 -6.23 -9.60 -18.24
N ARG A 47 -5.62 -8.48 -18.64
CA ARG A 47 -5.51 -8.08 -20.05
C ARG A 47 -4.80 -9.13 -20.88
N TYR A 48 -3.68 -9.66 -20.39
CA TYR A 48 -2.95 -10.75 -21.06
C TYR A 48 -3.82 -11.99 -21.22
N ILE A 49 -4.49 -12.45 -20.15
CA ILE A 49 -5.38 -13.61 -20.17
C ILE A 49 -6.49 -13.41 -21.19
N TRP A 50 -7.10 -12.22 -21.20
CA TRP A 50 -8.13 -11.86 -22.19
C TRP A 50 -7.60 -11.94 -23.63
N GLY A 51 -6.40 -11.41 -23.88
CA GLY A 51 -5.73 -11.50 -25.18
C GLY A 51 -5.52 -12.94 -25.64
N VAL A 52 -5.03 -13.79 -24.73
CA VAL A 52 -4.85 -15.23 -25.00
C VAL A 52 -6.18 -15.94 -25.32
N LEU A 53 -7.23 -15.62 -24.58
CA LEU A 53 -8.57 -16.22 -24.80
C LEU A 53 -9.19 -15.77 -26.13
N ALA A 54 -9.01 -14.50 -26.49
CA ALA A 54 -9.55 -13.92 -27.72
C ALA A 54 -8.80 -14.37 -28.98
N ASP A 55 -7.52 -14.71 -28.87
CA ASP A 55 -6.70 -15.11 -30.02
C ASP A 55 -7.03 -16.54 -30.44
N LYS A 56 -7.51 -16.67 -31.69
CA LYS A 56 -7.85 -17.97 -32.31
C LYS A 56 -6.61 -18.77 -32.75
N GLY A 57 -5.46 -18.11 -32.90
CA GLY A 57 -4.20 -18.73 -33.32
C GLY A 57 -3.46 -19.48 -32.20
N ILE A 58 -3.86 -19.30 -30.94
CA ILE A 58 -3.23 -19.96 -29.80
C ILE A 58 -3.91 -21.31 -29.53
N GLU A 59 -3.26 -22.41 -29.91
CA GLU A 59 -3.78 -23.76 -29.69
C GLU A 59 -3.77 -24.17 -28.19
N LYS A 60 -2.73 -23.76 -27.43
CA LYS A 60 -2.52 -24.15 -26.03
C LYS A 60 -2.80 -23.01 -25.07
N LYS A 61 -4.00 -22.44 -25.11
CA LYS A 61 -4.42 -21.29 -24.30
C LYS A 61 -4.22 -21.50 -22.81
N LEU A 62 -4.65 -22.67 -22.29
CA LEU A 62 -4.50 -22.98 -20.86
C LEU A 62 -3.03 -23.00 -20.44
N ALA A 63 -2.15 -23.61 -21.22
CA ALA A 63 -0.72 -23.61 -20.92
C ALA A 63 -0.12 -22.19 -20.90
N ALA A 64 -0.51 -21.34 -21.84
CA ALA A 64 -0.05 -19.95 -21.90
C ALA A 64 -0.51 -19.16 -20.65
N ILE A 65 -1.78 -19.31 -20.25
CA ILE A 65 -2.33 -18.69 -19.04
C ILE A 65 -1.61 -19.18 -17.79
N VAL A 66 -1.44 -20.49 -17.63
CA VAL A 66 -0.77 -21.09 -16.48
C VAL A 66 0.70 -20.65 -16.39
N CYS A 67 1.43 -20.63 -17.49
CA CYS A 67 2.81 -20.14 -17.53
C CYS A 67 2.95 -18.67 -17.10
N TYR A 68 1.93 -17.86 -17.30
CA TYR A 68 1.90 -16.47 -16.84
C TYR A 68 1.44 -16.36 -15.38
N ALA A 69 0.34 -17.01 -15.04
CA ALA A 69 -0.29 -16.87 -13.73
C ALA A 69 0.49 -17.54 -12.60
N LEU A 70 1.16 -18.68 -12.90
CA LEU A 70 1.88 -19.46 -11.89
C LEU A 70 3.03 -18.69 -11.20
N PRO A 71 3.94 -18.02 -11.93
CA PRO A 71 4.98 -17.21 -11.30
C PRO A 71 4.40 -16.08 -10.43
N PHE A 72 3.35 -15.41 -10.91
CA PHE A 72 2.69 -14.34 -10.16
C PHE A 72 2.05 -14.88 -8.87
N ALA A 73 1.30 -15.98 -8.97
CA ALA A 73 0.70 -16.65 -7.81
C ALA A 73 1.76 -17.15 -6.82
N ALA A 74 2.89 -17.65 -7.32
CA ALA A 74 4.00 -18.08 -6.47
C ALA A 74 4.61 -16.90 -5.70
N VAL A 75 4.83 -15.75 -6.34
CA VAL A 75 5.32 -14.52 -5.67
C VAL A 75 4.35 -14.08 -4.58
N LEU A 76 3.05 -14.04 -4.88
CA LEU A 76 2.03 -13.66 -3.88
C LEU A 76 1.99 -14.65 -2.71
N ALA A 77 2.05 -15.95 -2.98
CA ALA A 77 2.03 -16.97 -1.93
C ALA A 77 3.28 -16.90 -1.04
N ILE A 78 4.46 -16.69 -1.63
CA ILE A 78 5.70 -16.52 -0.88
C ILE A 78 5.66 -15.24 -0.04
N ALA A 79 5.25 -14.12 -0.63
CA ALA A 79 5.14 -12.84 0.08
C ALA A 79 4.15 -12.92 1.25
N ALA A 80 2.98 -13.51 1.04
CA ALA A 80 1.99 -13.73 2.09
C ALA A 80 2.50 -14.68 3.18
N GLY A 81 3.20 -15.76 2.79
CA GLY A 81 3.81 -16.69 3.73
C GLY A 81 4.89 -16.06 4.59
N LEU A 82 5.74 -15.24 4.01
CA LEU A 82 6.77 -14.49 4.73
C LEU A 82 6.16 -13.46 5.68
N TYR A 83 5.13 -12.74 5.24
CA TYR A 83 4.39 -11.79 6.08
C TYR A 83 3.72 -12.49 7.28
N ALA A 84 3.08 -13.65 7.03
CA ALA A 84 2.47 -14.44 8.10
C ALA A 84 3.52 -15.01 9.08
N TYR A 85 4.66 -15.46 8.56
CA TYR A 85 5.78 -15.93 9.38
C TYR A 85 6.34 -14.80 10.24
N ASP A 86 6.61 -13.63 9.65
CA ASP A 86 7.07 -12.45 10.37
C ASP A 86 6.08 -12.08 11.49
N GLY A 87 4.78 -11.98 11.17
CA GLY A 87 3.73 -11.74 12.17
C GLY A 87 3.71 -12.78 13.29
N ALA A 88 3.94 -14.06 12.97
CA ALA A 88 4.00 -15.11 13.99
C ALA A 88 5.24 -15.02 14.88
N VAL A 89 6.38 -14.59 14.35
CA VAL A 89 7.61 -14.35 15.13
C VAL A 89 7.42 -13.14 16.05
N TRP A 90 6.96 -12.02 15.49
CA TRP A 90 6.73 -10.78 16.23
C TRP A 90 5.61 -10.84 17.28
N SER A 91 4.72 -11.84 17.21
CA SER A 91 3.65 -12.02 18.21
C SER A 91 4.10 -12.75 19.48
N ARG A 92 5.35 -13.24 19.55
CA ARG A 92 5.83 -14.10 20.64
C ARG A 92 6.73 -13.38 21.65
N GLY A 93 6.58 -13.76 22.94
CA GLY A 93 7.47 -13.31 24.02
C GLY A 93 7.55 -11.78 24.15
N GLU A 94 8.73 -11.29 24.42
CA GLU A 94 9.02 -9.85 24.59
C GLU A 94 8.73 -9.04 23.31
N TRP A 95 8.97 -9.63 22.14
CA TRP A 95 8.64 -9.01 20.84
C TRP A 95 7.15 -8.74 20.70
N GLY A 96 6.30 -9.67 21.18
CA GLY A 96 4.85 -9.47 21.16
C GLY A 96 4.40 -8.32 22.06
N THR A 97 5.08 -8.11 23.19
CA THR A 97 4.83 -6.97 24.09
C THR A 97 5.27 -5.66 23.43
N TYR A 98 6.49 -5.65 22.87
CA TYR A 98 7.00 -4.49 22.13
C TYR A 98 6.09 -4.13 20.95
N ARG A 99 5.65 -5.11 20.16
CA ARG A 99 4.76 -4.86 19.02
C ARG A 99 3.44 -4.22 19.45
N ARG A 100 2.80 -4.71 20.50
CA ARG A 100 1.56 -4.11 21.02
C ARG A 100 1.76 -2.66 21.46
N PHE A 101 2.90 -2.36 22.08
CA PHE A 101 3.28 -1.00 22.43
C PHE A 101 3.49 -0.15 21.16
N ASP A 102 4.24 -0.66 20.20
CA ASP A 102 4.56 0.04 18.95
C ASP A 102 3.32 0.29 18.09
N ASP A 103 2.41 -0.67 17.99
CA ASP A 103 1.13 -0.52 17.31
C ASP A 103 0.30 0.62 17.94
N SER A 104 0.24 0.71 19.26
CA SER A 104 -0.46 1.81 19.98
C SER A 104 0.25 3.15 19.78
N ARG A 105 1.58 3.15 19.83
CA ARG A 105 2.40 4.34 19.56
C ARG A 105 2.18 4.87 18.13
N ILE A 106 2.19 3.99 17.14
CA ILE A 106 1.95 4.33 15.72
C ILE A 106 0.52 4.86 15.56
N ALA A 107 -0.49 4.16 16.09
CA ALA A 107 -1.88 4.58 16.00
C ALA A 107 -2.12 5.98 16.60
N MET A 108 -1.40 6.31 17.67
CA MET A 108 -1.46 7.64 18.27
C MET A 108 -0.72 8.69 17.45
N SER A 109 0.52 8.40 17.03
CA SER A 109 1.40 9.40 16.40
C SER A 109 1.07 9.67 14.93
N ASP A 110 0.71 8.66 14.15
CA ASP A 110 0.48 8.82 12.70
C ASP A 110 -0.78 9.64 12.39
N TYR A 111 -1.78 9.58 13.29
CA TYR A 111 -3.02 10.35 13.15
C TYR A 111 -3.01 11.67 13.95
N GLY A 112 -1.86 12.01 14.53
CA GLY A 112 -1.64 13.22 15.31
C GLY A 112 -2.05 13.06 16.79
N ILE A 113 -1.21 13.60 17.66
CA ILE A 113 -1.44 13.68 19.09
C ILE A 113 -2.21 14.97 19.37
N PRO A 114 -3.44 14.91 19.94
CA PRO A 114 -4.22 16.10 20.22
C PRO A 114 -3.45 17.09 21.10
N ALA A 115 -3.69 18.38 20.92
CA ALA A 115 -3.18 19.38 21.84
C ALA A 115 -3.85 19.21 23.22
N TYR A 116 -3.17 19.70 24.29
CA TYR A 116 -3.68 19.53 25.65
C TYR A 116 -5.11 20.07 25.80
N GLU A 117 -5.39 21.23 25.16
CA GLU A 117 -6.68 21.92 25.20
C GLU A 117 -7.81 21.16 24.46
N GLU A 118 -7.47 20.23 23.59
CA GLU A 118 -8.47 19.47 22.82
C GLU A 118 -9.13 18.37 23.65
N ILE A 119 -8.37 17.75 24.59
CA ILE A 119 -8.85 16.65 25.45
C ILE A 119 -8.29 16.76 26.87
N PRO A 120 -8.44 17.92 27.58
CA PRO A 120 -7.78 18.16 28.85
C PRO A 120 -8.18 17.17 29.95
N GLU A 121 -9.48 16.80 30.00
CA GLU A 121 -9.98 15.83 31.00
C GLU A 121 -9.32 14.48 30.87
N THR A 122 -9.01 14.04 29.66
CA THR A 122 -8.30 12.77 29.41
C THR A 122 -6.86 12.87 29.88
N TYR A 123 -6.15 13.94 29.53
CA TYR A 123 -4.77 14.14 29.95
C TYR A 123 -4.64 14.25 31.46
N ASP A 124 -5.51 15.00 32.13
CA ASP A 124 -5.54 15.11 33.58
C ASP A 124 -5.77 13.74 34.26
N SER A 125 -6.70 12.94 33.72
CA SER A 125 -6.99 11.61 34.24
C SER A 125 -5.81 10.63 34.10
N LEU A 126 -4.95 10.85 33.12
CA LEU A 126 -3.72 10.09 32.84
C LEU A 126 -2.50 10.68 33.58
N GLY A 127 -2.66 11.80 34.30
CA GLY A 127 -1.57 12.48 35.01
C GLY A 127 -0.57 13.17 34.05
N LEU A 128 -0.98 13.46 32.81
CA LEU A 128 -0.16 14.11 31.82
C LEU A 128 -0.34 15.64 31.89
N SER A 129 0.73 16.35 32.20
CA SER A 129 0.76 17.81 32.13
C SER A 129 0.87 18.28 30.67
N GLU A 130 0.55 19.56 30.43
CA GLU A 130 0.73 20.21 29.12
C GLU A 130 2.15 20.01 28.56
N THR A 131 3.18 20.20 29.39
CA THR A 131 4.57 19.96 29.01
C THR A 131 4.83 18.49 28.62
N ALA A 132 4.20 17.53 29.33
CA ALA A 132 4.33 16.11 28.97
C ALA A 132 3.69 15.83 27.61
N VAL A 133 2.57 16.47 27.29
CA VAL A 133 1.93 16.38 25.96
C VAL A 133 2.81 16.99 24.86
N GLU A 134 3.45 18.14 25.11
CA GLU A 134 4.41 18.73 24.15
C GLU A 134 5.61 17.80 23.88
N VAL A 135 6.14 17.15 24.92
CA VAL A 135 7.19 16.14 24.79
C VAL A 135 6.72 14.95 23.96
N LEU A 136 5.50 14.49 24.19
CA LEU A 136 4.88 13.41 23.42
C LEU A 136 4.69 13.79 21.94
N GLN A 137 4.21 15.02 21.66
CA GLN A 137 4.07 15.56 20.30
C GLN A 137 5.41 15.69 19.57
N SER A 138 6.51 15.85 20.33
CA SER A 138 7.89 15.85 19.82
C SER A 138 8.46 14.44 19.62
N TRP A 139 7.63 13.40 19.65
CA TRP A 139 8.01 11.99 19.46
C TRP A 139 8.98 11.45 20.53
N ASN A 140 8.93 11.99 21.74
CA ASN A 140 9.77 11.58 22.86
C ASN A 140 8.98 10.69 23.81
N PHE A 141 9.34 9.40 23.87
CA PHE A 141 8.69 8.36 24.67
C PHE A 141 9.65 7.80 25.73
N TYR A 142 10.37 8.68 26.42
CA TYR A 142 11.44 8.26 27.33
C TYR A 142 10.97 7.64 28.65
N ASP A 143 9.76 7.98 29.10
CA ASP A 143 9.23 7.46 30.33
C ASP A 143 8.23 6.33 30.06
N PRO A 144 8.64 5.04 30.20
CA PRO A 144 7.77 3.91 29.91
C PRO A 144 6.62 3.75 30.93
N ASP A 145 6.73 4.34 32.11
CA ASP A 145 5.67 4.29 33.12
C ASP A 145 4.55 5.27 32.76
N LEU A 146 4.93 6.43 32.19
CA LEU A 146 4.00 7.46 31.77
C LEU A 146 3.46 7.23 30.35
N PHE A 147 4.33 6.84 29.41
CA PHE A 147 4.01 6.61 28.00
C PHE A 147 3.87 5.11 27.68
N ASN A 148 3.06 4.42 28.45
CA ASN A 148 2.75 3.02 28.24
C ASN A 148 1.62 2.82 27.23
N LYS A 149 1.35 1.56 26.88
CA LYS A 149 0.31 1.18 25.93
C LYS A 149 -1.06 1.72 26.32
N GLU A 150 -1.43 1.60 27.57
CA GLU A 150 -2.73 1.99 28.11
C GLU A 150 -2.96 3.50 27.97
N THR A 151 -1.93 4.29 28.24
CA THR A 151 -1.94 5.74 28.05
C THR A 151 -2.14 6.13 26.58
N MET A 152 -1.40 5.47 25.66
CA MET A 152 -1.51 5.74 24.23
C MET A 152 -2.88 5.34 23.66
N ASP A 153 -3.41 4.20 24.09
CA ASP A 153 -4.74 3.75 23.69
C ASP A 153 -5.84 4.69 24.18
N ALA A 154 -5.71 5.21 25.43
CA ALA A 154 -6.67 6.18 25.99
C ALA A 154 -6.66 7.52 25.22
N ILE A 155 -5.47 8.04 24.89
CA ILE A 155 -5.32 9.25 24.08
C ILE A 155 -5.93 9.04 22.69
N THR A 156 -5.64 7.90 22.06
CA THR A 156 -6.18 7.54 20.75
C THR A 156 -7.71 7.47 20.78
N ALA A 157 -8.29 6.81 21.77
CA ALA A 157 -9.72 6.69 21.92
C ALA A 157 -10.40 8.07 22.15
N ALA A 158 -9.80 8.92 22.98
CA ALA A 158 -10.32 10.28 23.21
C ALA A 158 -10.24 11.15 21.96
N ARG A 159 -9.13 11.07 21.21
CA ARG A 159 -8.98 11.74 19.91
C ARG A 159 -10.07 11.32 18.92
N ASP A 160 -10.32 10.01 18.79
CA ASP A 160 -11.30 9.48 17.84
C ASP A 160 -12.74 9.87 18.18
N VAL A 161 -13.02 10.13 19.46
CA VAL A 161 -14.30 10.74 19.89
C VAL A 161 -14.34 12.23 19.56
N ALA A 162 -13.26 12.96 19.82
CA ALA A 162 -13.17 14.40 19.55
C ALA A 162 -13.14 14.71 18.03
N LYS A 163 -12.45 13.87 17.26
CA LYS A 163 -12.32 14.01 15.79
C LYS A 163 -12.70 12.68 15.11
N PRO A 164 -14.00 12.41 14.94
CA PRO A 164 -14.44 11.17 14.32
C PRO A 164 -13.91 11.05 12.89
N ALA A 165 -13.72 9.81 12.44
CA ALA A 165 -13.24 9.51 11.09
C ALA A 165 -14.10 10.25 10.04
N PRO A 166 -13.45 10.83 9.00
CA PRO A 166 -14.18 11.58 7.98
C PRO A 166 -15.17 10.68 7.25
N SER A 167 -16.32 11.22 6.92
CA SER A 167 -17.33 10.54 6.12
C SER A 167 -16.80 10.25 4.71
N LEU A 168 -17.40 9.27 4.03
CA LEU A 168 -17.06 8.96 2.63
C LEU A 168 -17.17 10.21 1.73
N GLY A 169 -18.15 11.09 1.98
CA GLY A 169 -18.32 12.33 1.23
C GLY A 169 -17.15 13.29 1.44
N GLU A 170 -16.67 13.44 2.67
CA GLU A 170 -15.49 14.25 2.99
C GLU A 170 -14.21 13.66 2.38
N CYS A 171 -14.05 12.34 2.40
CA CYS A 171 -12.93 11.67 1.74
C CYS A 171 -12.95 11.91 0.23
N LEU A 172 -14.10 11.78 -0.42
CA LEU A 172 -14.27 12.08 -1.84
C LEU A 172 -14.04 13.56 -2.14
N GLY A 173 -14.52 14.46 -1.28
CA GLY A 173 -14.27 15.90 -1.39
C GLY A 173 -12.77 16.23 -1.34
N LYS A 174 -12.05 15.66 -0.37
CA LYS A 174 -10.58 15.82 -0.27
C LYS A 174 -9.84 15.22 -1.48
N LEU A 175 -10.28 14.05 -1.95
CA LEU A 175 -9.71 13.43 -3.16
C LEU A 175 -9.91 14.35 -4.37
N LEU A 176 -11.11 14.88 -4.58
CA LEU A 176 -11.39 15.81 -5.67
C LEU A 176 -10.58 17.09 -5.55
N ASP A 177 -10.46 17.67 -4.35
CA ASP A 177 -9.62 18.84 -4.10
C ASP A 177 -8.14 18.55 -4.43
N THR A 178 -7.63 17.42 -3.98
CA THR A 178 -6.26 16.98 -4.28
C THR A 178 -6.06 16.81 -5.78
N CYS A 179 -7.00 16.15 -6.46
CA CYS A 179 -6.90 15.90 -7.90
C CYS A 179 -7.08 17.15 -8.77
N THR A 180 -7.78 18.18 -8.29
CA THR A 180 -8.09 19.37 -9.09
C THR A 180 -7.24 20.58 -8.72
N VAL A 181 -7.06 20.84 -7.42
CA VAL A 181 -6.38 22.06 -6.92
C VAL A 181 -4.90 21.78 -6.63
N ARG A 182 -4.61 20.65 -5.98
CA ARG A 182 -3.25 20.30 -5.51
C ARG A 182 -2.52 19.32 -6.43
N PHE A 183 -3.14 18.98 -7.57
CA PHE A 183 -2.60 17.97 -8.49
C PHE A 183 -1.14 18.22 -8.84
N PHE A 184 -0.77 19.46 -9.18
CA PHE A 184 0.60 19.82 -9.57
C PHE A 184 1.58 20.02 -8.41
N GLU A 185 1.11 20.02 -7.17
CA GLU A 185 1.96 20.16 -5.99
C GLU A 185 2.57 18.80 -5.59
N HIS A 186 1.97 17.69 -6.01
CA HIS A 186 2.43 16.34 -5.67
C HIS A 186 3.50 15.84 -6.64
N GLN A 187 4.64 15.40 -6.10
CA GLN A 187 5.73 14.81 -6.91
C GLN A 187 5.28 13.60 -7.74
N ALA A 188 4.30 12.83 -7.24
CA ALA A 188 3.70 11.70 -7.96
C ALA A 188 3.05 12.09 -9.29
N VAL A 189 2.57 13.31 -9.45
CA VAL A 189 2.01 13.81 -10.70
C VAL A 189 3.05 13.85 -11.81
N TYR A 190 4.28 14.24 -11.50
CA TYR A 190 5.35 14.22 -12.49
C TYR A 190 5.66 12.80 -12.96
N LEU A 191 5.63 11.83 -12.04
CA LEU A 191 5.77 10.41 -12.41
C LEU A 191 4.60 9.96 -13.30
N LEU A 192 3.38 10.34 -12.96
CA LEU A 192 2.18 10.06 -13.76
C LEU A 192 2.29 10.67 -15.17
N LEU A 193 2.74 11.92 -15.29
CA LEU A 193 2.94 12.58 -16.59
C LEU A 193 4.02 11.86 -17.41
N ILE A 194 5.10 11.39 -16.79
CA ILE A 194 6.14 10.59 -17.45
C ILE A 194 5.55 9.26 -17.94
N VAL A 195 4.81 8.55 -17.09
CA VAL A 195 4.16 7.28 -17.46
C VAL A 195 3.15 7.49 -18.57
N PHE A 196 2.37 8.57 -18.54
CA PHE A 196 1.45 8.94 -19.60
C PHE A 196 2.16 9.26 -20.92
N ALA A 197 3.23 10.04 -20.86
CA ALA A 197 4.04 10.35 -22.04
C ALA A 197 4.67 9.09 -22.66
N LEU A 198 5.19 8.17 -21.82
CA LEU A 198 5.71 6.89 -22.26
C LEU A 198 4.61 6.01 -22.88
N TRP A 199 3.42 6.01 -22.28
CA TRP A 199 2.28 5.29 -22.81
C TRP A 199 1.83 5.86 -24.16
N LEU A 200 1.79 7.20 -24.33
CA LEU A 200 1.51 7.83 -25.60
C LEU A 200 2.56 7.49 -26.67
N ALA A 201 3.84 7.42 -26.29
CA ALA A 201 4.93 7.15 -27.23
C ALA A 201 5.01 5.66 -27.65
N CYS A 202 4.72 4.74 -26.73
CA CYS A 202 4.97 3.30 -26.89
C CYS A 202 3.72 2.43 -26.76
N GLY A 203 2.59 3.01 -26.37
CA GLY A 203 1.36 2.26 -26.05
C GLY A 203 0.52 1.90 -27.28
N GLU A 204 -0.36 0.93 -27.11
CA GLU A 204 -1.42 0.63 -28.05
C GLU A 204 -2.60 1.59 -27.81
N HIS A 205 -2.95 2.40 -28.82
CA HIS A 205 -4.00 3.42 -28.72
C HIS A 205 -5.39 2.89 -29.14
N ASP A 206 -5.62 1.60 -28.96
CA ASP A 206 -6.94 1.00 -29.13
C ASP A 206 -7.83 1.26 -27.88
N LEU A 207 -9.13 0.97 -28.00
CA LEU A 207 -10.08 1.16 -26.91
C LEU A 207 -9.67 0.39 -25.64
N ARG A 208 -9.03 -0.77 -25.79
CA ARG A 208 -8.57 -1.60 -24.67
C ARG A 208 -7.37 -0.97 -23.96
N GLY A 209 -6.44 -0.39 -24.72
CA GLY A 209 -5.32 0.36 -24.19
C GLY A 209 -5.77 1.55 -23.35
N TRP A 210 -6.72 2.32 -23.86
CA TRP A 210 -7.33 3.44 -23.14
C TRP A 210 -8.05 3.01 -21.87
N PHE A 211 -8.82 1.91 -21.93
CA PHE A 211 -9.50 1.38 -20.72
C PHE A 211 -8.50 0.91 -19.66
N THR A 212 -7.44 0.22 -20.06
CA THR A 212 -6.38 -0.23 -19.15
C THR A 212 -5.69 0.97 -18.49
N PHE A 213 -5.33 1.98 -19.27
CA PHE A 213 -4.71 3.20 -18.77
C PHE A 213 -5.63 3.94 -17.77
N ALA A 214 -6.91 4.11 -18.11
CA ALA A 214 -7.88 4.77 -17.23
C ALA A 214 -8.08 4.00 -15.93
N PHE A 215 -8.06 2.65 -15.97
CA PHE A 215 -8.16 1.82 -14.78
C PHE A 215 -6.90 1.95 -13.91
N GLU A 216 -5.71 1.91 -14.49
CA GLU A 216 -4.44 2.08 -13.77
C GLU A 216 -4.37 3.47 -13.11
N LEU A 217 -4.80 4.50 -13.83
CA LEU A 217 -4.90 5.85 -13.28
C LEU A 217 -5.88 5.91 -12.09
N GLY A 218 -7.06 5.29 -12.21
CA GLY A 218 -8.04 5.21 -11.13
C GLY A 218 -7.49 4.48 -9.91
N MET A 219 -6.81 3.35 -10.10
CA MET A 219 -6.16 2.61 -9.03
C MET A 219 -5.05 3.44 -8.35
N PHE A 220 -4.25 4.15 -9.14
CA PHE A 220 -3.26 5.07 -8.59
C PHE A 220 -3.90 6.13 -7.68
N CYS A 221 -4.99 6.76 -8.12
CA CYS A 221 -5.71 7.76 -7.31
C CYS A 221 -6.32 7.18 -6.02
N VAL A 222 -6.64 5.89 -5.98
CA VAL A 222 -7.20 5.23 -4.78
C VAL A 222 -6.11 4.91 -3.76
N PHE A 223 -4.90 4.56 -4.21
CA PHE A 223 -3.82 4.13 -3.32
C PHE A 223 -2.80 5.24 -2.99
N TYR A 224 -2.87 6.35 -3.68
CA TYR A 224 -2.02 7.52 -3.42
C TYR A 224 -2.81 8.62 -2.72
#